data_fef5173e853c6fdbebb428e836b0c07d
#
_entry.id   fef5173e853c6fdbebb428e836b0c07d
#
_cell.length_a   1.000
_cell.length_b   1.000
_cell.length_c   1.000
_cell.angle_alpha   90.00
_cell.angle_beta   90.00
_cell.angle_gamma   90.00
#
_symmetry.space_group_name_H-M   'P 1'
#
loop_
_entity.id
_entity.type
_entity.pdbx_description
1 polymer ?
#
loop_
_entity_poly.entity_id
_entity_poly.type
_entity_poly.pdbx_seq_one_letter_code
_entity_poly.pdbx_strand_id
1 'polypeptide(L)'
;RVIVSQLHRSPGVFFEHDKGKTHSSGKLLFSARIIPYRGSWLDFEFDPKDLLYFRIDRRRKMPVTILLKALGYNNEQILDIFYDKETFYLSSNGVQTDLVAGRLKGETAKVDILDKEGNVLVAKGKRITAKNIRDITNAGLTRLDVEPESLLGKALAADLIDSETGEVLASANDEITEELLAKFDINGVKEITTLYINELDQGAYISNTLRTDETAGRQAARVAIYRMMRPGEPPTEEAVEQLFNRLFFSEDSYDLSRVGRMKFNTRTYEQKLSEAQQNSWYGRLLNETFAGAADKGGYVLSVEDIVASIATLVELRNGHGEVDDIDHLGNRRVRSVGELTENQFRSGLARVERAVKERLNQAESENLMPHDLINAKPVSAAIKEFFGSSQLSQFMDQTNP
;
A
#
# COMPACT_ATOMS: atom_id res chain seq x y z
N ARG A 1 -9.66 1.41 45.26
CA ARG A 1 -9.71 1.58 43.81
C ARG A 1 -9.46 0.28 43.07
N VAL A 2 -10.09 0.08 41.95
CA VAL A 2 -9.91 -1.04 41.05
C VAL A 2 -9.54 -0.54 39.64
N ILE A 3 -8.81 -1.36 38.90
CA ILE A 3 -8.52 -1.06 37.51
C ILE A 3 -9.55 -1.79 36.65
N VAL A 4 -10.28 -1.02 35.84
CA VAL A 4 -11.24 -1.58 34.90
C VAL A 4 -10.53 -2.09 33.65
N SER A 5 -11.00 -3.19 33.09
CA SER A 5 -10.51 -3.69 31.82
C SER A 5 -10.90 -2.75 30.66
N GLN A 6 -10.06 -2.66 29.68
CA GLN A 6 -10.29 -1.83 28.50
C GLN A 6 -10.61 -2.70 27.30
N LEU A 7 -11.71 -2.40 26.62
CA LEU A 7 -12.01 -2.98 25.32
C LEU A 7 -11.44 -2.07 24.23
N HIS A 8 -10.46 -2.56 23.46
CA HIS A 8 -9.82 -1.79 22.41
C HIS A 8 -9.71 -2.60 21.11
N ARG A 9 -9.37 -1.94 20.02
CA ARG A 9 -9.13 -2.62 18.75
C ARG A 9 -7.93 -3.55 18.84
N SER A 10 -8.09 -4.76 18.33
CA SER A 10 -7.00 -5.73 18.22
C SER A 10 -5.92 -5.20 17.27
N PRO A 11 -4.62 -5.49 17.52
CA PRO A 11 -3.59 -5.18 16.53
C PRO A 11 -3.78 -5.99 15.24
N GLY A 12 -3.24 -5.48 14.15
CA GLY A 12 -3.33 -6.08 12.82
C GLY A 12 -3.63 -5.05 11.75
N VAL A 13 -4.15 -5.48 10.61
CA VAL A 13 -4.64 -4.60 9.54
C VAL A 13 -6.14 -4.73 9.39
N PHE A 14 -6.80 -3.60 9.20
CA PHE A 14 -8.27 -3.50 9.03
C PHE A 14 -8.60 -2.70 7.80
N PHE A 15 -9.55 -3.19 7.02
CA PHE A 15 -10.06 -2.55 5.81
C PHE A 15 -11.51 -2.14 6.06
N GLU A 16 -11.83 -0.89 5.79
CA GLU A 16 -13.16 -0.34 6.01
C GLU A 16 -13.57 0.63 4.90
N HIS A 17 -14.81 1.05 4.90
CA HIS A 17 -15.30 2.17 4.09
C HIS A 17 -16.28 3.01 4.91
N ASP A 18 -16.49 4.25 4.48
CA ASP A 18 -17.33 5.25 5.16
C ASP A 18 -18.85 5.04 4.99
N LYS A 19 -19.28 3.97 4.33
CA LYS A 19 -20.68 3.70 3.97
C LYS A 19 -21.36 4.81 3.15
N GLY A 20 -20.56 5.58 2.40
CA GLY A 20 -21.03 6.69 1.54
C GLY A 20 -21.47 7.95 2.31
N LYS A 21 -21.12 8.09 3.58
CA LYS A 21 -21.56 9.21 4.43
C LYS A 21 -20.76 10.49 4.25
N THR A 22 -19.51 10.39 3.84
CA THR A 22 -18.56 11.53 3.81
C THR A 22 -18.73 12.39 2.58
N HIS A 23 -19.11 11.82 1.44
CA HIS A 23 -19.27 12.54 0.18
C HIS A 23 -20.73 12.59 -0.25
N SER A 24 -21.16 13.73 -0.79
CA SER A 24 -22.56 13.98 -1.20
C SER A 24 -23.07 13.04 -2.30
N SER A 25 -22.17 12.47 -3.13
CA SER A 25 -22.52 11.50 -4.17
C SER A 25 -22.83 10.09 -3.64
N GLY A 26 -22.64 9.83 -2.34
CA GLY A 26 -22.78 8.49 -1.76
C GLY A 26 -21.64 7.54 -2.11
N LYS A 27 -20.53 8.04 -2.69
CA LYS A 27 -19.36 7.25 -3.07
C LYS A 27 -18.70 6.62 -1.85
N LEU A 28 -18.40 5.32 -1.94
CA LEU A 28 -17.68 4.62 -0.90
C LEU A 28 -16.21 5.02 -0.90
N LEU A 29 -15.74 5.56 0.21
CA LEU A 29 -14.32 5.89 0.42
C LEU A 29 -13.69 4.78 1.24
N PHE A 30 -12.89 3.95 0.57
CA PHE A 30 -12.20 2.84 1.20
C PHE A 30 -10.96 3.33 1.94
N SER A 31 -10.68 2.68 3.06
CA SER A 31 -9.49 2.94 3.88
C SER A 31 -8.95 1.65 4.48
N ALA A 32 -7.66 1.66 4.79
CA ALA A 32 -7.00 0.59 5.51
C ALA A 32 -6.22 1.20 6.69
N ARG A 33 -6.13 0.45 7.77
CA ARG A 33 -5.41 0.88 8.96
C ARG A 33 -4.57 -0.26 9.52
N ILE A 34 -3.27 -0.04 9.62
CA ILE A 34 -2.34 -0.94 10.30
C ILE A 34 -2.20 -0.45 11.74
N ILE A 35 -2.64 -1.27 12.68
CA ILE A 35 -2.62 -0.97 14.11
C ILE A 35 -1.62 -1.91 14.77
N PRO A 36 -0.46 -1.42 15.26
CA PRO A 36 0.45 -2.22 16.05
C PRO A 36 -0.05 -2.37 17.49
N TYR A 37 0.49 -3.35 18.20
CA TYR A 37 0.37 -3.42 19.65
C TYR A 37 1.10 -2.23 20.32
N ARG A 38 2.30 -1.90 19.81
CA ARG A 38 3.12 -0.77 20.22
C ARG A 38 3.82 -0.20 19.01
N GLY A 39 3.67 1.10 18.75
CA GLY A 39 4.31 1.81 17.62
C GLY A 39 3.38 2.76 16.91
N SER A 40 3.84 3.29 15.79
CA SER A 40 3.10 4.25 14.97
C SER A 40 2.01 3.57 14.15
N TRP A 41 0.86 4.22 14.06
CA TRP A 41 -0.25 3.80 13.21
C TRP A 41 0.01 4.25 11.77
N LEU A 42 -0.32 3.38 10.83
CA LEU A 42 -0.24 3.68 9.41
C LEU A 42 -1.62 3.50 8.78
N ASP A 43 -2.17 4.59 8.31
CA ASP A 43 -3.49 4.64 7.67
C ASP A 43 -3.33 4.90 6.18
N PHE A 44 -4.16 4.22 5.37
CA PHE A 44 -4.31 4.47 3.93
C PHE A 44 -5.74 4.86 3.67
N GLU A 45 -5.98 5.89 2.86
CA GLU A 45 -7.33 6.37 2.55
C GLU A 45 -7.46 6.81 1.10
N PHE A 46 -8.56 6.44 0.46
CA PHE A 46 -8.98 7.02 -0.81
C PHE A 46 -9.70 8.35 -0.59
N ASP A 47 -9.43 9.31 -1.45
CA ASP A 47 -10.20 10.54 -1.50
C ASP A 47 -11.38 10.44 -2.50
N PRO A 48 -12.30 11.42 -2.55
CA PRO A 48 -13.40 11.42 -3.52
C PRO A 48 -12.96 11.42 -4.99
N LYS A 49 -11.71 11.82 -5.28
CA LYS A 49 -11.10 11.82 -6.62
C LYS A 49 -10.39 10.50 -6.96
N ASP A 50 -10.53 9.47 -6.11
CA ASP A 50 -9.85 8.18 -6.24
C ASP A 50 -8.32 8.24 -6.18
N LEU A 51 -7.78 9.24 -5.51
CA LEU A 51 -6.37 9.31 -5.17
C LEU A 51 -6.14 8.62 -3.83
N LEU A 52 -5.04 7.86 -3.74
CA LEU A 52 -4.70 7.12 -2.53
C LEU A 52 -3.65 7.87 -1.72
N TYR A 53 -3.98 8.11 -0.46
CA TYR A 53 -3.13 8.80 0.51
C TYR A 53 -2.77 7.91 1.67
N PHE A 54 -1.68 8.26 2.37
CA PHE A 54 -1.33 7.66 3.64
C PHE A 54 -1.20 8.72 4.74
N ARG A 55 -1.37 8.29 5.99
CA ARG A 55 -1.13 9.07 7.21
C ARG A 55 -0.32 8.24 8.18
N ILE A 56 0.57 8.89 8.91
CA ILE A 56 1.27 8.31 10.04
C ILE A 56 0.80 9.03 11.31
N ASP A 57 0.34 8.28 12.32
CA ASP A 57 -0.14 8.81 13.59
C ASP A 57 -1.16 9.97 13.44
N ARG A 58 -2.07 9.84 12.48
CA ARG A 58 -3.10 10.85 12.15
C ARG A 58 -2.53 12.23 11.74
N ARG A 59 -1.29 12.29 11.34
CA ARG A 59 -0.68 13.50 10.76
C ARG A 59 -1.31 13.85 9.41
N ARG A 60 -0.84 14.92 8.78
CA ARG A 60 -1.28 15.33 7.44
C ARG A 60 -1.13 14.20 6.44
N LYS A 61 -2.15 14.00 5.60
CA LYS A 61 -2.11 12.99 4.53
C LYS A 61 -1.13 13.38 3.42
N MET A 62 -0.51 12.37 2.85
CA MET A 62 0.40 12.49 1.72
C MET A 62 0.09 11.41 0.68
N PRO A 63 0.36 11.65 -0.62
CA PRO A 63 0.20 10.61 -1.65
C PRO A 63 0.95 9.32 -1.27
N VAL A 64 0.31 8.18 -1.43
CA VAL A 64 0.89 6.87 -1.05
C VAL A 64 2.18 6.55 -1.82
N THR A 65 2.34 7.10 -3.02
CA THR A 65 3.53 6.93 -3.84
C THR A 65 4.79 7.50 -3.20
N ILE A 66 4.66 8.54 -2.35
CA ILE A 66 5.77 9.06 -1.53
C ILE A 66 6.26 7.97 -0.57
N LEU A 67 5.35 7.24 0.08
CA LEU A 67 5.74 6.12 0.94
C LEU A 67 6.42 5.00 0.14
N LEU A 68 5.88 4.63 -1.01
CA LEU A 68 6.47 3.61 -1.88
C LEU A 68 7.87 3.99 -2.37
N LYS A 69 8.09 5.25 -2.75
CA LYS A 69 9.42 5.76 -3.10
C LYS A 69 10.37 5.76 -1.90
N ALA A 70 9.89 6.13 -0.71
CA ALA A 70 10.67 6.07 0.53
C ALA A 70 11.10 4.65 0.88
N LEU A 71 10.30 3.64 0.54
CA LEU A 71 10.63 2.22 0.68
C LEU A 71 11.69 1.73 -0.33
N GLY A 72 11.94 2.50 -1.40
CA GLY A 72 12.99 2.24 -2.37
C GLY A 72 12.50 1.91 -3.78
N TYR A 73 11.21 1.96 -4.06
CA TYR A 73 10.66 1.74 -5.39
C TYR A 73 10.77 2.99 -6.27
N ASN A 74 11.13 2.81 -7.53
CA ASN A 74 11.03 3.85 -8.55
C ASN A 74 9.65 3.83 -9.22
N ASN A 75 9.39 4.78 -10.12
CA ASN A 75 8.09 4.91 -10.79
C ASN A 75 7.72 3.65 -11.60
N GLU A 76 8.67 3.08 -12.35
CA GLU A 76 8.43 1.86 -13.13
C GLU A 76 8.09 0.66 -12.23
N GLN A 77 8.85 0.49 -11.15
CA GLN A 77 8.62 -0.58 -10.18
C GLN A 77 7.27 -0.46 -9.48
N ILE A 78 6.85 0.77 -9.15
CA ILE A 78 5.51 1.02 -8.58
C ILE A 78 4.42 0.59 -9.57
N LEU A 79 4.55 0.99 -10.82
CA LEU A 79 3.57 0.61 -11.85
C LEU A 79 3.59 -0.90 -12.15
N ASP A 80 4.75 -1.53 -12.11
CA ASP A 80 4.91 -2.98 -12.29
C ASP A 80 4.21 -3.80 -11.18
N ILE A 81 4.23 -3.28 -9.96
CA ILE A 81 3.59 -3.92 -8.80
C ILE A 81 2.07 -3.88 -8.91
N PHE A 82 1.48 -2.76 -9.32
CA PHE A 82 0.04 -2.50 -9.19
C PHE A 82 -0.76 -2.64 -10.48
N TYR A 83 -0.13 -2.97 -11.60
CA TYR A 83 -0.80 -3.08 -12.89
C TYR A 83 -0.36 -4.28 -13.69
N ASP A 84 -1.30 -4.85 -14.43
CA ASP A 84 -1.01 -5.67 -15.59
C ASP A 84 -0.60 -4.77 -16.75
N LYS A 85 0.17 -5.32 -17.69
CA LYS A 85 0.69 -4.60 -18.85
C LYS A 85 0.00 -5.03 -20.13
N GLU A 86 -0.06 -4.11 -21.08
CA GLU A 86 -0.42 -4.37 -22.47
C GLU A 86 0.70 -3.95 -23.38
N THR A 87 1.06 -4.79 -24.33
CA THR A 87 2.07 -4.48 -25.34
C THR A 87 1.42 -4.19 -26.68
N PHE A 88 1.78 -3.08 -27.29
CA PHE A 88 1.33 -2.66 -28.62
C PHE A 88 2.51 -2.68 -29.58
N TYR A 89 2.28 -3.29 -30.74
CA TYR A 89 3.25 -3.42 -31.81
C TYR A 89 2.88 -2.45 -32.93
N LEU A 90 3.74 -1.48 -33.20
CA LEU A 90 3.57 -0.48 -34.23
C LEU A 90 4.24 -0.94 -35.53
N SER A 91 3.49 -0.93 -36.61
CA SER A 91 3.98 -1.27 -37.94
C SER A 91 3.36 -0.37 -39.02
N SER A 92 3.94 -0.40 -40.22
CA SER A 92 3.37 0.31 -41.38
C SER A 92 1.95 -0.15 -41.76
N ASN A 93 1.56 -1.35 -41.31
CA ASN A 93 0.25 -1.94 -41.59
C ASN A 93 -0.80 -1.67 -40.49
N GLY A 94 -0.41 -0.96 -39.43
CA GLY A 94 -1.30 -0.67 -38.31
C GLY A 94 -0.71 -1.04 -36.95
N VAL A 95 -1.58 -1.05 -35.96
CA VAL A 95 -1.24 -1.36 -34.57
C VAL A 95 -1.83 -2.69 -34.15
N GLN A 96 -1.04 -3.54 -33.51
CA GLN A 96 -1.48 -4.83 -32.96
C GLN A 96 -1.20 -4.88 -31.46
N THR A 97 -1.99 -5.67 -30.74
CA THR A 97 -1.75 -5.99 -29.31
C THR A 97 -1.80 -7.49 -29.09
N ASP A 98 -1.17 -7.96 -28.03
CA ASP A 98 -1.25 -9.35 -27.62
C ASP A 98 -2.66 -9.73 -27.23
N LEU A 99 -3.10 -10.92 -27.65
CA LEU A 99 -4.41 -11.46 -27.31
C LEU A 99 -4.42 -12.00 -25.88
N VAL A 100 -5.21 -11.38 -25.00
CA VAL A 100 -5.54 -11.89 -23.67
C VAL A 100 -7.03 -12.17 -23.61
N ALA A 101 -7.43 -13.44 -23.75
CA ALA A 101 -8.81 -13.85 -23.89
C ALA A 101 -9.72 -13.37 -22.73
N GLY A 102 -9.21 -13.37 -21.49
CA GLY A 102 -9.95 -12.92 -20.32
C GLY A 102 -10.35 -11.43 -20.37
N ARG A 103 -9.57 -10.59 -21.05
CA ARG A 103 -9.82 -9.14 -21.18
C ARG A 103 -10.89 -8.81 -22.20
N LEU A 104 -11.19 -9.72 -23.13
CA LEU A 104 -12.15 -9.51 -24.20
C LEU A 104 -13.59 -9.76 -23.80
N LYS A 105 -13.83 -10.49 -22.71
CA LYS A 105 -15.18 -10.88 -22.30
C LYS A 105 -16.05 -9.67 -21.95
N GLY A 106 -17.12 -9.49 -22.70
CA GLY A 106 -18.07 -8.38 -22.46
C GLY A 106 -17.69 -7.07 -23.13
N GLU A 107 -16.49 -6.97 -23.70
CA GLU A 107 -16.05 -5.83 -24.50
C GLU A 107 -16.77 -5.77 -25.85
N THR A 108 -16.82 -4.61 -26.45
CA THR A 108 -17.33 -4.41 -27.81
C THR A 108 -16.16 -4.37 -28.79
N ALA A 109 -16.23 -5.19 -29.83
CA ALA A 109 -15.19 -5.22 -30.86
C ALA A 109 -15.10 -3.85 -31.57
N LYS A 110 -13.95 -3.22 -31.49
CA LYS A 110 -13.68 -1.93 -32.16
C LYS A 110 -13.28 -2.11 -33.62
N VAL A 111 -12.76 -3.28 -33.95
CA VAL A 111 -12.39 -3.71 -35.31
C VAL A 111 -12.95 -5.10 -35.57
N ASP A 112 -13.02 -5.52 -36.84
CA ASP A 112 -13.37 -6.90 -37.17
C ASP A 112 -12.25 -7.83 -36.72
N ILE A 113 -12.62 -8.86 -35.96
CA ILE A 113 -11.67 -9.91 -35.52
C ILE A 113 -11.75 -11.03 -36.56
N LEU A 114 -10.64 -11.23 -37.27
CA LEU A 114 -10.53 -12.19 -38.36
C LEU A 114 -9.74 -13.43 -37.89
N ASP A 115 -10.07 -14.60 -38.48
CA ASP A 115 -9.20 -15.77 -38.36
C ASP A 115 -7.99 -15.69 -39.29
N LYS A 116 -7.14 -16.70 -39.28
CA LYS A 116 -5.94 -16.77 -40.17
C LYS A 116 -6.29 -16.90 -41.65
N GLU A 117 -7.52 -17.25 -41.96
CA GLU A 117 -8.05 -17.44 -43.33
C GLU A 117 -8.82 -16.20 -43.81
N GLY A 118 -8.97 -15.16 -42.95
CA GLY A 118 -9.69 -13.94 -43.28
C GLY A 118 -11.18 -13.94 -43.02
N ASN A 119 -11.72 -14.99 -42.36
CA ASN A 119 -13.12 -15.04 -42.00
C ASN A 119 -13.39 -14.23 -40.74
N VAL A 120 -14.52 -13.51 -40.71
CA VAL A 120 -14.90 -12.67 -39.57
C VAL A 120 -15.39 -13.54 -38.41
N LEU A 121 -14.66 -13.60 -37.32
CA LEU A 121 -15.05 -14.24 -36.07
C LEU A 121 -15.99 -13.37 -35.24
N VAL A 122 -15.67 -12.05 -35.15
CA VAL A 122 -16.49 -11.04 -34.49
C VAL A 122 -16.47 -9.78 -35.33
N ALA A 123 -17.64 -9.30 -35.73
CA ALA A 123 -17.75 -8.07 -36.50
C ALA A 123 -17.61 -6.83 -35.59
N LYS A 124 -17.06 -5.73 -36.15
CA LYS A 124 -16.97 -4.42 -35.50
C LYS A 124 -18.32 -4.00 -34.91
N GLY A 125 -18.32 -3.47 -33.70
CA GLY A 125 -19.52 -3.04 -32.99
C GLY A 125 -20.31 -4.16 -32.29
N LYS A 126 -19.92 -5.42 -32.42
CA LYS A 126 -20.55 -6.54 -31.71
C LYS A 126 -19.89 -6.80 -30.36
N ARG A 127 -20.72 -7.13 -29.36
CA ARG A 127 -20.24 -7.53 -28.04
C ARG A 127 -19.60 -8.93 -28.11
N ILE A 128 -18.43 -9.05 -27.53
CA ILE A 128 -17.67 -10.29 -27.49
C ILE A 128 -18.24 -11.20 -26.41
N THR A 129 -18.77 -12.35 -26.82
CA THR A 129 -19.36 -13.35 -25.92
C THR A 129 -18.34 -14.42 -25.55
N ALA A 130 -18.66 -15.25 -24.55
CA ALA A 130 -17.85 -16.42 -24.20
C ALA A 130 -17.65 -17.40 -25.35
N LYS A 131 -18.63 -17.51 -26.26
CA LYS A 131 -18.53 -18.33 -27.49
C LYS A 131 -17.47 -17.71 -28.42
N ASN A 132 -17.56 -16.43 -28.69
CA ASN A 132 -16.59 -15.73 -29.53
C ASN A 132 -15.16 -15.90 -29.02
N ILE A 133 -14.94 -15.84 -27.67
CA ILE A 133 -13.64 -16.06 -27.07
C ILE A 133 -13.10 -17.47 -27.37
N ARG A 134 -13.96 -18.49 -27.28
CA ARG A 134 -13.56 -19.86 -27.62
C ARG A 134 -13.20 -19.98 -29.12
N ASP A 135 -13.98 -19.36 -29.99
CA ASP A 135 -13.72 -19.35 -31.43
C ASP A 135 -12.41 -18.66 -31.77
N ILE A 136 -12.13 -17.51 -31.13
CA ILE A 136 -10.86 -16.77 -31.26
C ILE A 136 -9.68 -17.60 -30.76
N THR A 137 -9.84 -18.25 -29.60
CA THR A 137 -8.79 -19.10 -29.01
C THR A 137 -8.53 -20.33 -29.89
N ASN A 138 -9.58 -20.96 -30.39
CA ASN A 138 -9.48 -22.14 -31.30
C ASN A 138 -8.84 -21.77 -32.64
N ALA A 139 -9.04 -20.55 -33.13
CA ALA A 139 -8.39 -20.04 -34.33
C ALA A 139 -6.88 -19.83 -34.16
N GLY A 140 -6.37 -19.95 -32.92
CA GLY A 140 -4.94 -19.82 -32.62
C GLY A 140 -4.38 -18.44 -32.91
N LEU A 141 -5.20 -17.41 -32.70
CA LEU A 141 -4.76 -16.02 -32.78
C LEU A 141 -3.92 -15.66 -31.55
N THR A 142 -2.78 -15.03 -31.77
CA THR A 142 -1.88 -14.54 -30.72
C THR A 142 -1.92 -13.02 -30.58
N ARG A 143 -2.35 -12.32 -31.61
CA ARG A 143 -2.45 -10.86 -31.68
C ARG A 143 -3.76 -10.43 -32.28
N LEU A 144 -4.18 -9.22 -31.90
CA LEU A 144 -5.36 -8.55 -32.42
C LEU A 144 -4.97 -7.20 -33.04
N ASP A 145 -5.60 -6.86 -34.15
CA ASP A 145 -5.50 -5.51 -34.70
C ASP A 145 -6.33 -4.54 -33.86
N VAL A 146 -5.79 -3.35 -33.64
CA VAL A 146 -6.43 -2.27 -32.86
C VAL A 146 -6.36 -0.96 -33.64
N GLU A 147 -7.32 -0.09 -33.42
CA GLU A 147 -7.28 1.27 -33.98
C GLU A 147 -6.15 2.06 -33.29
N PRO A 148 -5.33 2.82 -34.05
CA PRO A 148 -4.26 3.65 -33.46
C PRO A 148 -4.73 4.62 -32.39
N GLU A 149 -5.95 5.14 -32.54
CA GLU A 149 -6.60 6.04 -31.57
C GLU A 149 -6.86 5.36 -30.21
N SER A 150 -6.87 4.04 -30.18
CA SER A 150 -7.02 3.28 -28.91
C SER A 150 -5.84 3.42 -27.97
N LEU A 151 -4.68 3.86 -28.46
CA LEU A 151 -3.50 4.18 -27.66
C LEU A 151 -3.61 5.50 -26.90
N LEU A 152 -4.44 6.44 -27.41
CA LEU A 152 -4.61 7.75 -26.80
C LEU A 152 -5.19 7.62 -25.38
N GLY A 153 -4.61 8.35 -24.44
CA GLY A 153 -5.03 8.33 -23.04
C GLY A 153 -4.49 7.16 -22.22
N LYS A 154 -3.83 6.19 -22.82
CA LYS A 154 -3.16 5.11 -22.08
C LYS A 154 -1.87 5.63 -21.43
N ALA A 155 -1.52 5.09 -20.26
CA ALA A 155 -0.30 5.44 -19.55
C ALA A 155 0.82 4.43 -19.88
N LEU A 156 2.04 4.93 -20.09
CA LEU A 156 3.21 4.09 -20.31
C LEU A 156 3.58 3.32 -19.03
N ALA A 157 3.92 2.05 -19.20
CA ALA A 157 4.32 1.19 -18.09
C ALA A 157 5.81 1.36 -17.71
N ALA A 158 6.65 1.82 -18.65
CA ALA A 158 8.07 1.99 -18.48
C ALA A 158 8.56 3.20 -19.27
N ASP A 159 9.77 3.67 -18.96
CA ASP A 159 10.44 4.69 -19.76
C ASP A 159 10.68 4.16 -21.18
N LEU A 160 10.36 4.99 -22.16
CA LEU A 160 10.63 4.68 -23.55
C LEU A 160 11.89 5.40 -23.99
N ILE A 161 12.90 4.62 -24.33
CA ILE A 161 14.24 5.12 -24.68
C ILE A 161 14.49 4.87 -26.17
N ASP A 162 14.97 5.88 -26.87
CA ASP A 162 15.46 5.72 -28.24
C ASP A 162 16.68 4.80 -28.26
N SER A 163 16.58 3.72 -29.02
CA SER A 163 17.63 2.72 -29.13
C SER A 163 18.91 3.20 -29.83
N GLU A 164 18.81 4.29 -30.62
CA GLU A 164 19.94 4.83 -31.35
C GLU A 164 20.67 5.93 -30.58
N THR A 165 19.93 6.82 -29.95
CA THR A 165 20.46 8.00 -29.25
C THR A 165 20.59 7.82 -27.74
N GLY A 166 19.86 6.87 -27.16
CA GLY A 166 19.74 6.71 -25.70
C GLY A 166 18.92 7.80 -25.03
N GLU A 167 18.24 8.66 -25.78
CA GLU A 167 17.38 9.71 -25.27
C GLU A 167 16.06 9.12 -24.76
N VAL A 168 15.59 9.62 -23.61
CA VAL A 168 14.26 9.26 -23.08
C VAL A 168 13.19 10.00 -23.87
N LEU A 169 12.45 9.26 -24.68
CA LEU A 169 11.36 9.81 -25.52
C LEU A 169 10.10 10.13 -24.67
N ALA A 170 9.81 9.26 -23.70
CA ALA A 170 8.73 9.43 -22.74
C ALA A 170 9.04 8.66 -21.46
N SER A 171 8.54 9.16 -20.34
CA SER A 171 8.75 8.53 -19.03
C SER A 171 7.61 7.60 -18.64
N ALA A 172 7.89 6.68 -17.71
CA ALA A 172 6.87 5.83 -17.10
C ALA A 172 5.73 6.68 -16.51
N ASN A 173 4.50 6.22 -16.70
CA ASN A 173 3.27 6.91 -16.32
C ASN A 173 2.88 8.13 -17.17
N ASP A 174 3.64 8.48 -18.19
CA ASP A 174 3.21 9.51 -19.13
C ASP A 174 1.99 9.03 -19.92
N GLU A 175 1.02 9.92 -20.09
CA GLU A 175 -0.17 9.66 -20.90
C GLU A 175 0.17 9.82 -22.38
N ILE A 176 -0.24 8.86 -23.20
CA ILE A 176 -0.01 8.90 -24.65
C ILE A 176 -0.94 9.94 -25.27
N THR A 177 -0.35 10.99 -25.84
CA THR A 177 -1.01 12.04 -26.61
C THR A 177 -0.75 11.86 -28.10
N GLU A 178 -1.48 12.59 -28.95
CA GLU A 178 -1.23 12.61 -30.40
C GLU A 178 0.18 13.08 -30.74
N GLU A 179 0.69 14.07 -30.01
CA GLU A 179 2.06 14.58 -30.15
C GLU A 179 3.10 13.50 -29.84
N LEU A 180 2.84 12.73 -28.79
CA LEU A 180 3.74 11.65 -28.35
C LEU A 180 3.72 10.48 -29.35
N LEU A 181 2.55 10.13 -29.91
CA LEU A 181 2.44 9.14 -30.99
C LEU A 181 3.20 9.55 -32.24
N ALA A 182 3.09 10.82 -32.63
CA ALA A 182 3.87 11.36 -33.76
C ALA A 182 5.38 11.30 -33.51
N LYS A 183 5.81 11.59 -32.25
CA LYS A 183 7.20 11.46 -31.84
C LYS A 183 7.69 10.01 -31.93
N PHE A 184 6.88 9.04 -31.55
CA PHE A 184 7.20 7.61 -31.65
C PHE A 184 7.36 7.17 -33.11
N ASP A 185 6.48 7.62 -33.99
CA ASP A 185 6.55 7.31 -35.43
C ASP A 185 7.84 7.88 -36.06
N ILE A 186 8.18 9.14 -35.76
CA ILE A 186 9.42 9.78 -36.24
C ILE A 186 10.68 9.02 -35.78
N ASN A 187 10.70 8.54 -34.54
CA ASN A 187 11.84 7.82 -33.95
C ASN A 187 11.81 6.31 -34.23
N GLY A 188 10.90 5.81 -35.05
CA GLY A 188 10.81 4.42 -35.45
C GLY A 188 10.54 3.44 -34.32
N VAL A 189 9.79 3.85 -33.31
CA VAL A 189 9.39 3.00 -32.18
C VAL A 189 8.48 1.88 -32.69
N LYS A 190 8.86 0.63 -32.44
CA LYS A 190 8.12 -0.56 -32.91
C LYS A 190 7.24 -1.19 -31.84
N GLU A 191 7.52 -0.94 -30.59
CA GLU A 191 6.85 -1.57 -29.46
C GLU A 191 6.63 -0.56 -28.34
N ILE A 192 5.42 -0.56 -27.79
CA ILE A 192 5.03 0.30 -26.65
C ILE A 192 4.33 -0.59 -25.62
N THR A 193 4.76 -0.49 -24.36
CA THR A 193 4.11 -1.16 -23.24
C THR A 193 3.34 -0.15 -22.41
N THR A 194 2.06 -0.38 -22.21
CA THR A 194 1.16 0.46 -21.42
C THR A 194 0.61 -0.29 -20.23
N LEU A 195 0.05 0.46 -19.28
CA LEU A 195 -0.72 -0.09 -18.17
C LEU A 195 -2.07 -0.59 -18.67
N TYR A 196 -2.47 -1.77 -18.21
CA TYR A 196 -3.84 -2.24 -18.41
C TYR A 196 -4.75 -1.61 -17.36
N ILE A 197 -5.59 -0.69 -17.78
CA ILE A 197 -6.56 0.00 -16.94
C ILE A 197 -7.95 -0.24 -17.52
N ASN A 198 -8.86 -0.68 -16.65
CA ASN A 198 -10.27 -0.88 -16.96
C ASN A 198 -11.10 -0.19 -15.88
N GLU A 199 -11.98 0.72 -16.26
CA GLU A 199 -12.82 1.47 -15.31
C GLU A 199 -13.77 0.60 -14.48
N LEU A 200 -14.04 -0.62 -14.92
CA LEU A 200 -14.96 -1.53 -14.24
C LEU A 200 -14.31 -2.25 -13.04
N ASP A 201 -13.10 -2.76 -13.21
CA ASP A 201 -12.45 -3.66 -12.25
C ASP A 201 -10.96 -3.43 -12.03
N GLN A 202 -10.33 -2.54 -12.80
CA GLN A 202 -8.91 -2.18 -12.67
C GLN A 202 -8.68 -0.67 -12.84
N GLY A 203 -8.98 0.09 -11.80
CA GLY A 203 -8.89 1.54 -11.84
C GLY A 203 -7.44 2.07 -11.83
N ALA A 204 -7.27 3.28 -12.34
CA ALA A 204 -5.99 3.97 -12.46
C ALA A 204 -5.54 4.68 -11.16
N TYR A 205 -5.84 4.13 -9.99
CA TYR A 205 -5.67 4.83 -8.71
C TYR A 205 -4.22 5.19 -8.40
N ILE A 206 -3.32 4.23 -8.50
CA ILE A 206 -1.88 4.44 -8.22
C ILE A 206 -1.25 5.31 -9.30
N SER A 207 -1.60 5.11 -10.58
CA SER A 207 -1.12 5.94 -11.70
C SER A 207 -1.50 7.41 -11.51
N ASN A 208 -2.77 7.67 -11.17
CA ASN A 208 -3.25 9.03 -10.91
C ASN A 208 -2.60 9.65 -9.67
N THR A 209 -2.40 8.86 -8.61
CA THR A 209 -1.72 9.31 -7.40
C THR A 209 -0.25 9.64 -7.69
N LEU A 210 0.42 8.84 -8.52
CA LEU A 210 1.81 9.08 -8.92
C LEU A 210 1.98 10.40 -9.68
N ARG A 211 0.98 10.83 -10.46
CA ARG A 211 0.98 12.14 -11.14
C ARG A 211 0.88 13.32 -10.18
N THR A 212 0.30 13.15 -9.01
CA THR A 212 0.20 14.18 -7.97
C THR A 212 1.44 14.24 -7.08
N ASP A 213 2.34 13.29 -7.18
CA ASP A 213 3.55 13.17 -6.38
C ASP A 213 4.72 13.89 -7.06
N GLU A 214 5.21 14.95 -6.42
CA GLU A 214 6.31 15.78 -6.92
C GLU A 214 7.70 15.30 -6.46
N THR A 215 7.79 14.24 -5.65
CA THR A 215 9.07 13.76 -5.14
C THR A 215 9.87 13.03 -6.22
N ALA A 216 11.16 13.37 -6.34
CA ALA A 216 12.03 12.87 -7.40
C ALA A 216 12.66 11.49 -7.13
N GLY A 217 12.43 10.89 -5.96
CA GLY A 217 12.99 9.57 -5.63
C GLY A 217 13.02 9.28 -4.14
N ARG A 218 13.75 8.25 -3.75
CA ARG A 218 13.79 7.71 -2.37
C ARG A 218 14.15 8.76 -1.33
N GLN A 219 15.24 9.50 -1.55
CA GLN A 219 15.72 10.47 -0.57
C GLN A 219 14.75 11.65 -0.40
N ALA A 220 14.25 12.19 -1.52
CA ALA A 220 13.25 13.27 -1.49
C ALA A 220 11.96 12.83 -0.79
N ALA A 221 11.51 11.61 -0.99
CA ALA A 221 10.35 11.03 -0.33
C ALA A 221 10.56 10.89 1.19
N ARG A 222 11.70 10.38 1.63
CA ARG A 222 12.04 10.27 3.05
C ARG A 222 12.15 11.63 3.73
N VAL A 223 12.73 12.62 3.07
CA VAL A 223 12.77 14.01 3.56
C VAL A 223 11.37 14.59 3.69
N ALA A 224 10.48 14.34 2.74
CA ALA A 224 9.09 14.78 2.82
C ALA A 224 8.36 14.18 4.05
N ILE A 225 8.55 12.89 4.31
CA ILE A 225 8.01 12.22 5.50
C ILE A 225 8.62 12.80 6.77
N TYR A 226 9.94 13.03 6.80
CA TYR A 226 10.61 13.63 7.96
C TYR A 226 10.05 15.01 8.29
N ARG A 227 9.89 15.88 7.30
CA ARG A 227 9.30 17.22 7.48
C ARG A 227 7.86 17.19 7.99
N MET A 228 7.10 16.18 7.58
CA MET A 228 5.74 15.97 8.08
C MET A 228 5.76 15.56 9.57
N MET A 229 6.67 14.65 9.95
CA MET A 229 6.74 14.10 11.31
C MET A 229 7.39 15.06 12.29
N ARG A 230 8.40 15.82 11.86
CA ARG A 230 9.18 16.77 12.67
C ARG A 230 9.27 18.14 11.99
N PRO A 231 8.16 18.91 12.00
CA PRO A 231 8.19 20.26 11.42
C PRO A 231 9.22 21.15 12.11
N GLY A 232 9.98 21.91 11.32
CA GLY A 232 10.96 22.87 11.84
C GLY A 232 12.34 22.31 12.19
N GLU A 233 12.55 20.99 12.18
CA GLU A 233 13.86 20.39 12.35
C GLU A 233 14.59 20.26 11.00
N PRO A 234 15.91 20.53 10.93
CA PRO A 234 16.65 20.35 9.68
C PRO A 234 16.75 18.87 9.30
N PRO A 235 16.41 18.49 8.05
CA PRO A 235 16.44 17.12 7.60
C PRO A 235 17.85 16.70 7.20
N THR A 236 18.69 16.31 8.17
CA THR A 236 19.98 15.70 7.88
C THR A 236 19.75 14.27 7.37
N GLU A 237 20.60 13.78 6.48
CA GLU A 237 20.45 12.44 5.88
C GLU A 237 20.37 11.34 6.96
N GLU A 238 21.23 11.44 7.96
CA GLU A 238 21.28 10.48 9.06
C GLU A 238 20.01 10.52 9.93
N ALA A 239 19.51 11.72 10.27
CA ALA A 239 18.29 11.88 11.06
C ALA A 239 17.04 11.39 10.30
N VAL A 240 16.97 11.62 9.01
CA VAL A 240 15.90 11.16 8.13
C VAL A 240 15.86 9.63 8.06
N GLU A 241 17.02 9.00 7.87
CA GLU A 241 17.15 7.55 7.83
C GLU A 241 16.77 6.89 9.16
N GLN A 242 17.28 7.41 10.26
CA GLN A 242 16.96 6.92 11.61
C GLN A 242 15.47 7.06 11.92
N LEU A 243 14.84 8.19 11.60
CA LEU A 243 13.42 8.37 11.84
C LEU A 243 12.61 7.36 11.04
N PHE A 244 12.89 7.22 9.75
CA PHE A 244 12.15 6.32 8.87
C PHE A 244 12.23 4.86 9.35
N ASN A 245 13.43 4.39 9.73
CA ASN A 245 13.62 3.04 10.24
C ASN A 245 12.91 2.82 11.59
N ARG A 246 12.88 3.82 12.45
CA ARG A 246 12.20 3.72 13.76
C ARG A 246 10.68 3.70 13.68
N LEU A 247 10.09 4.22 12.60
CA LEU A 247 8.64 4.27 12.47
C LEU A 247 7.99 2.88 12.43
N PHE A 248 8.56 1.95 11.63
CA PHE A 248 7.92 0.66 11.35
C PHE A 248 8.85 -0.55 11.40
N PHE A 249 10.17 -0.37 11.30
CA PHE A 249 11.13 -1.44 11.03
C PHE A 249 12.04 -1.79 12.20
N SER A 250 11.98 -1.05 13.29
CA SER A 250 12.81 -1.27 14.48
C SER A 250 12.03 -1.97 15.58
N GLU A 251 12.56 -3.08 16.09
CA GLU A 251 11.97 -3.84 17.21
C GLU A 251 11.89 -3.02 18.51
N ASP A 252 12.76 -2.03 18.68
CA ASP A 252 12.77 -1.15 19.86
C ASP A 252 11.54 -0.22 19.91
N SER A 253 10.99 0.12 18.75
CA SER A 253 9.93 1.15 18.63
C SER A 253 8.62 0.62 18.06
N TYR A 254 8.60 -0.56 17.47
CA TYR A 254 7.44 -1.13 16.80
C TYR A 254 7.25 -2.61 17.15
N ASP A 255 6.03 -3.01 17.46
CA ASP A 255 5.67 -4.39 17.76
C ASP A 255 4.20 -4.63 17.34
N LEU A 256 3.98 -5.51 16.37
CA LEU A 256 2.65 -5.98 15.99
C LEU A 256 2.04 -6.95 16.99
N SER A 257 2.85 -7.60 17.81
CA SER A 257 2.53 -8.77 18.59
C SER A 257 2.22 -10.02 17.74
N ARG A 258 2.19 -11.17 18.39
CA ARG A 258 1.86 -12.45 17.74
C ARG A 258 0.45 -12.45 17.15
N VAL A 259 -0.52 -11.91 17.89
CA VAL A 259 -1.91 -11.82 17.43
C VAL A 259 -2.06 -10.85 16.27
N GLY A 260 -1.38 -9.70 16.34
CA GLY A 260 -1.37 -8.72 15.26
C GLY A 260 -0.77 -9.29 13.98
N ARG A 261 0.34 -10.03 14.07
CA ARG A 261 0.96 -10.69 12.90
C ARG A 261 0.03 -11.74 12.30
N MET A 262 -0.58 -12.59 13.11
CA MET A 262 -1.53 -13.59 12.62
C MET A 262 -2.70 -12.94 11.87
N LYS A 263 -3.34 -11.94 12.46
CA LYS A 263 -4.46 -11.22 11.82
C LYS A 263 -4.03 -10.48 10.55
N PHE A 264 -2.84 -9.90 10.57
CA PHE A 264 -2.27 -9.24 9.39
C PHE A 264 -2.12 -10.23 8.24
N ASN A 265 -1.48 -11.38 8.48
CA ASN A 265 -1.25 -12.40 7.47
C ASN A 265 -2.57 -12.92 6.89
N THR A 266 -3.56 -13.21 7.74
CA THR A 266 -4.88 -13.68 7.31
C THR A 266 -5.59 -12.67 6.40
N ARG A 267 -5.41 -11.38 6.63
CA ARG A 267 -6.06 -10.32 5.83
C ARG A 267 -5.27 -9.90 4.60
N THR A 268 -4.03 -10.30 4.44
CA THR A 268 -3.17 -9.93 3.29
C THR A 268 -2.71 -11.15 2.50
N TYR A 269 -1.85 -11.97 3.09
CA TYR A 269 -1.16 -13.05 2.36
C TYR A 269 -1.97 -14.35 2.22
N GLU A 270 -2.85 -14.65 3.18
CA GLU A 270 -3.57 -15.92 3.28
C GLU A 270 -4.99 -15.84 2.68
N GLN A 271 -5.27 -14.82 1.89
CA GLN A 271 -6.58 -14.68 1.26
C GLN A 271 -6.82 -15.71 0.15
N LYS A 272 -8.04 -16.21 0.07
CA LYS A 272 -8.45 -17.05 -1.05
C LYS A 272 -8.75 -16.17 -2.27
N LEU A 273 -7.88 -16.23 -3.25
CA LEU A 273 -8.02 -15.48 -4.49
C LEU A 273 -8.96 -16.21 -5.45
N SER A 274 -9.84 -15.49 -6.13
CA SER A 274 -10.59 -15.99 -7.27
C SER A 274 -9.64 -16.30 -8.44
N GLU A 275 -10.08 -17.10 -9.41
CA GLU A 275 -9.28 -17.42 -10.60
C GLU A 275 -8.84 -16.15 -11.36
N ALA A 276 -9.73 -15.16 -11.46
CA ALA A 276 -9.40 -13.88 -12.08
C ALA A 276 -8.30 -13.13 -11.32
N GLN A 277 -8.37 -13.11 -10.00
CA GLN A 277 -7.34 -12.48 -9.16
C GLN A 277 -6.00 -13.24 -9.21
N GLN A 278 -6.01 -14.55 -9.25
CA GLN A 278 -4.79 -15.37 -9.38
C GLN A 278 -3.99 -15.04 -10.64
N ASN A 279 -4.68 -14.74 -11.73
CA ASN A 279 -4.09 -14.40 -13.03
C ASN A 279 -3.82 -12.91 -13.24
N SER A 280 -4.13 -12.07 -12.25
CA SER A 280 -3.91 -10.62 -12.28
C SER A 280 -2.58 -10.22 -11.62
N TRP A 281 -2.24 -8.93 -11.70
CA TRP A 281 -1.12 -8.32 -10.98
C TRP A 281 -1.12 -8.65 -9.48
N TYR A 282 -2.30 -8.69 -8.86
CA TYR A 282 -2.46 -8.98 -7.44
C TYR A 282 -2.07 -10.41 -7.08
N GLY A 283 -2.49 -11.37 -7.88
CA GLY A 283 -2.09 -12.77 -7.72
C GLY A 283 -0.58 -12.98 -7.91
N ARG A 284 0.02 -12.34 -8.92
CA ARG A 284 1.48 -12.36 -9.11
C ARG A 284 2.21 -11.76 -7.89
N LEU A 285 1.73 -10.63 -7.39
CA LEU A 285 2.33 -9.99 -6.23
C LEU A 285 2.36 -10.92 -5.01
N LEU A 286 1.23 -11.50 -4.65
CA LEU A 286 1.12 -12.32 -3.44
C LEU A 286 1.77 -13.71 -3.59
N ASN A 287 1.58 -14.37 -4.73
CA ASN A 287 1.98 -15.77 -4.92
C ASN A 287 3.41 -15.92 -5.46
N GLU A 288 3.91 -14.94 -6.18
CA GLU A 288 5.25 -14.98 -6.80
C GLU A 288 6.21 -14.01 -6.13
N THR A 289 5.90 -12.72 -6.15
CA THR A 289 6.81 -11.68 -5.64
C THR A 289 6.98 -11.76 -4.11
N PHE A 290 5.88 -11.98 -3.38
CA PHE A 290 5.86 -12.08 -1.92
C PHE A 290 5.67 -13.50 -1.41
N ALA A 291 5.96 -14.50 -2.23
CA ALA A 291 5.90 -15.90 -1.82
C ALA A 291 6.72 -16.14 -0.54
N GLY A 292 6.07 -16.70 0.48
CA GLY A 292 6.68 -16.95 1.80
C GLY A 292 6.91 -15.70 2.67
N ALA A 293 6.42 -14.52 2.29
CA ALA A 293 6.53 -13.32 3.13
C ALA A 293 5.78 -13.48 4.45
N ALA A 294 4.65 -14.19 4.46
CA ALA A 294 3.90 -14.52 5.68
C ALA A 294 4.74 -15.30 6.71
N ASP A 295 5.53 -16.26 6.25
CA ASP A 295 6.37 -17.10 7.11
C ASP A 295 7.61 -16.35 7.63
N LYS A 296 8.09 -15.36 6.88
CA LYS A 296 9.23 -14.52 7.25
C LYS A 296 8.84 -13.33 8.12
N GLY A 297 7.54 -13.05 8.24
CA GLY A 297 7.03 -11.90 8.98
C GLY A 297 7.37 -11.93 10.45
N GLY A 298 8.23 -11.00 10.91
CA GLY A 298 8.51 -10.73 12.31
C GLY A 298 7.42 -9.89 12.99
N TYR A 299 7.71 -9.39 14.17
CA TYR A 299 6.79 -8.51 14.91
C TYR A 299 6.88 -7.05 14.48
N VAL A 300 7.84 -6.69 13.64
CA VAL A 300 7.93 -5.40 12.96
C VAL A 300 7.32 -5.51 11.56
N LEU A 301 6.98 -4.37 10.95
CA LEU A 301 6.57 -4.35 9.55
C LEU A 301 7.78 -4.60 8.63
N SER A 302 7.50 -5.26 7.52
CA SER A 302 8.42 -5.33 6.37
C SER A 302 7.93 -4.43 5.23
N VAL A 303 8.78 -4.24 4.23
CA VAL A 303 8.41 -3.51 3.02
C VAL A 303 7.24 -4.22 2.31
N GLU A 304 7.31 -5.55 2.24
CA GLU A 304 6.28 -6.42 1.67
C GLU A 304 4.93 -6.24 2.39
N ASP A 305 4.93 -6.13 3.72
CA ASP A 305 3.71 -5.92 4.51
C ASP A 305 2.97 -4.64 4.10
N ILE A 306 3.71 -3.55 3.96
CA ILE A 306 3.15 -2.25 3.58
C ILE A 306 2.58 -2.32 2.15
N VAL A 307 3.33 -2.86 1.22
CA VAL A 307 2.89 -3.01 -0.18
C VAL A 307 1.69 -3.96 -0.28
N ALA A 308 1.69 -5.07 0.44
CA ALA A 308 0.56 -6.01 0.47
C ALA A 308 -0.72 -5.36 1.02
N SER A 309 -0.60 -4.51 2.04
CA SER A 309 -1.74 -3.77 2.58
C SER A 309 -2.32 -2.78 1.57
N ILE A 310 -1.47 -2.05 0.87
CA ILE A 310 -1.87 -1.12 -0.20
C ILE A 310 -2.53 -1.90 -1.35
N ALA A 311 -1.94 -3.01 -1.75
CA ALA A 311 -2.47 -3.86 -2.83
C ALA A 311 -3.86 -4.42 -2.50
N THR A 312 -4.05 -4.91 -1.28
CA THR A 312 -5.35 -5.40 -0.81
C THR A 312 -6.40 -4.27 -0.80
N LEU A 313 -6.01 -3.07 -0.39
CA LEU A 313 -6.91 -1.91 -0.42
C LEU A 313 -7.30 -1.51 -1.85
N VAL A 314 -6.37 -1.55 -2.79
CA VAL A 314 -6.64 -1.30 -4.22
C VAL A 314 -7.60 -2.35 -4.78
N GLU A 315 -7.42 -3.63 -4.46
CA GLU A 315 -8.32 -4.71 -4.85
C GLU A 315 -9.74 -4.53 -4.29
N LEU A 316 -9.87 -4.13 -3.03
CA LEU A 316 -11.17 -3.80 -2.45
C LEU A 316 -11.85 -2.64 -3.18
N ARG A 317 -11.08 -1.62 -3.58
CA ARG A 317 -11.62 -0.51 -4.38
C ARG A 317 -12.02 -0.95 -5.79
N ASN A 318 -11.34 -1.93 -6.36
CA ASN A 318 -11.71 -2.56 -7.62
C ASN A 318 -12.98 -3.44 -7.51
N GLY A 319 -13.50 -3.65 -6.32
CA GLY A 319 -14.71 -4.42 -6.07
C GLY A 319 -14.46 -5.89 -5.72
N HIS A 320 -13.22 -6.26 -5.44
CA HIS A 320 -12.84 -7.62 -5.06
C HIS A 320 -12.60 -7.74 -3.56
N GLY A 321 -13.31 -8.63 -2.88
CA GLY A 321 -13.17 -8.88 -1.44
C GLY A 321 -14.20 -8.15 -0.59
N GLU A 322 -14.05 -8.25 0.71
CA GLU A 322 -14.97 -7.70 1.70
C GLU A 322 -14.23 -6.87 2.75
N VAL A 323 -14.90 -5.83 3.25
CA VAL A 323 -14.38 -4.99 4.33
C VAL A 323 -14.60 -5.65 5.70
N ASP A 324 -13.80 -5.24 6.68
CA ASP A 324 -13.91 -5.72 8.04
C ASP A 324 -15.03 -4.98 8.80
N ASP A 325 -15.69 -5.69 9.69
CA ASP A 325 -16.54 -5.07 10.71
C ASP A 325 -15.68 -4.79 11.97
N ILE A 326 -15.38 -3.50 12.16
CA ILE A 326 -14.53 -3.05 13.26
C ILE A 326 -15.22 -3.25 14.63
N ASP A 327 -16.54 -3.19 14.66
CA ASP A 327 -17.30 -3.32 15.90
C ASP A 327 -17.53 -4.78 16.31
N HIS A 328 -17.22 -5.72 15.42
CA HIS A 328 -17.30 -7.14 15.73
C HIS A 328 -16.33 -7.51 16.86
N LEU A 329 -16.81 -8.28 17.85
CA LEU A 329 -16.01 -8.65 19.02
C LEU A 329 -14.75 -9.45 18.70
N GLY A 330 -14.70 -10.13 17.55
CA GLY A 330 -13.49 -10.77 17.03
C GLY A 330 -12.37 -9.78 16.66
N ASN A 331 -12.72 -8.53 16.40
CA ASN A 331 -11.78 -7.45 16.06
C ASN A 331 -11.50 -6.49 17.22
N ARG A 332 -12.11 -6.78 18.38
CA ARG A 332 -11.90 -6.04 19.62
C ARG A 332 -11.36 -6.97 20.68
N ARG A 333 -10.42 -6.49 21.48
CA ARG A 333 -9.74 -7.26 22.51
C ARG A 333 -9.90 -6.61 23.86
N VAL A 334 -10.08 -7.41 24.90
CA VAL A 334 -10.09 -6.95 26.30
C VAL A 334 -8.66 -6.90 26.81
N ARG A 335 -8.27 -5.74 27.29
CA ARG A 335 -6.99 -5.47 27.93
C ARG A 335 -7.21 -5.45 29.43
N SER A 336 -6.73 -6.45 30.15
CA SER A 336 -6.88 -6.58 31.61
C SER A 336 -5.83 -5.78 32.38
N VAL A 337 -5.95 -5.75 33.70
CA VAL A 337 -5.06 -5.00 34.59
C VAL A 337 -3.59 -5.40 34.45
N GLY A 338 -3.29 -6.67 34.23
CA GLY A 338 -1.92 -7.15 34.08
C GLY A 338 -1.21 -6.51 32.89
N GLU A 339 -1.86 -6.50 31.74
CA GLU A 339 -1.35 -5.89 30.51
C GLU A 339 -1.25 -4.36 30.62
N LEU A 340 -2.23 -3.72 31.21
CA LEU A 340 -2.23 -2.26 31.45
C LEU A 340 -1.08 -1.85 32.39
N THR A 341 -0.83 -2.64 33.42
CA THR A 341 0.28 -2.42 34.37
C THR A 341 1.63 -2.62 33.69
N GLU A 342 1.77 -3.68 32.87
CA GLU A 342 2.99 -3.92 32.09
C GLU A 342 3.32 -2.74 31.18
N ASN A 343 2.34 -2.16 30.52
CA ASN A 343 2.52 -0.98 29.65
C ASN A 343 3.04 0.23 30.43
N GLN A 344 2.54 0.46 31.66
CA GLN A 344 3.01 1.53 32.51
C GLN A 344 4.42 1.25 33.06
N PHE A 345 4.71 0.02 33.42
CA PHE A 345 6.04 -0.39 33.83
C PHE A 345 7.07 -0.17 32.71
N ARG A 346 6.74 -0.58 31.48
CA ARG A 346 7.57 -0.34 30.28
C ARG A 346 7.84 1.14 30.05
N SER A 347 6.83 2.00 30.19
CA SER A 347 6.99 3.46 30.11
C SER A 347 7.95 3.99 31.18
N GLY A 348 7.84 3.51 32.39
CA GLY A 348 8.76 3.84 33.50
C GLY A 348 10.21 3.41 33.20
N LEU A 349 10.41 2.21 32.68
CA LEU A 349 11.74 1.70 32.28
C LEU A 349 12.35 2.53 31.14
N ALA A 350 11.56 2.95 30.14
CA ALA A 350 12.04 3.80 29.08
C ALA A 350 12.55 5.17 29.58
N ARG A 351 11.91 5.73 30.62
CA ARG A 351 12.38 6.95 31.29
C ARG A 351 13.70 6.71 32.04
N VAL A 352 13.84 5.55 32.70
CA VAL A 352 15.10 5.16 33.37
C VAL A 352 16.22 5.02 32.34
N GLU A 353 15.96 4.31 31.25
CA GLU A 353 16.95 4.13 30.17
C GLU A 353 17.45 5.47 29.62
N ARG A 354 16.52 6.42 29.34
CA ARG A 354 16.88 7.75 28.87
C ARG A 354 17.75 8.49 29.88
N ALA A 355 17.37 8.49 31.16
CA ALA A 355 18.13 9.13 32.21
C ALA A 355 19.53 8.51 32.39
N VAL A 356 19.66 7.21 32.25
CA VAL A 356 20.96 6.50 32.31
C VAL A 356 21.82 6.90 31.11
N LYS A 357 21.28 6.94 29.90
CA LYS A 357 22.01 7.40 28.70
C LYS A 357 22.50 8.85 28.84
N GLU A 358 21.64 9.73 29.33
CA GLU A 358 22.02 11.14 29.58
C GLU A 358 23.14 11.26 30.60
N ARG A 359 23.06 10.51 31.70
CA ARG A 359 24.13 10.51 32.73
C ARG A 359 25.45 9.93 32.23
N LEU A 360 25.40 8.84 31.46
CA LEU A 360 26.59 8.26 30.84
C LEU A 360 27.29 9.26 29.90
N ASN A 361 26.49 10.00 29.10
CA ASN A 361 27.05 11.00 28.18
C ASN A 361 27.66 12.22 28.91
N GLN A 362 27.22 12.51 30.13
CA GLN A 362 27.71 13.61 30.95
C GLN A 362 28.82 13.20 31.91
N ALA A 363 29.08 11.93 32.07
CA ALA A 363 30.01 11.41 33.05
C ALA A 363 31.45 11.51 32.54
N GLU A 364 32.32 12.25 33.31
CA GLU A 364 33.76 12.36 33.07
C GLU A 364 34.60 11.34 33.84
N SER A 365 34.00 10.48 34.67
CA SER A 365 34.75 9.59 35.55
C SER A 365 34.75 8.14 35.11
N GLU A 366 35.92 7.52 35.14
CA GLU A 366 36.12 6.10 34.78
C GLU A 366 35.59 5.10 35.84
N ASN A 367 35.13 5.55 36.99
CA ASN A 367 34.76 4.75 38.14
C ASN A 367 33.24 4.76 38.45
N LEU A 368 32.37 4.84 37.42
CA LEU A 368 30.94 4.79 37.62
C LEU A 368 30.45 3.38 37.89
N MET A 369 29.66 3.23 38.96
CA MET A 369 28.96 1.98 39.26
C MET A 369 27.51 2.01 38.77
N PRO A 370 26.88 0.88 38.43
CA PRO A 370 25.50 0.85 37.95
C PRO A 370 24.49 1.51 38.90
N HIS A 371 24.68 1.40 40.21
CA HIS A 371 23.78 2.01 41.19
C HIS A 371 23.83 3.54 41.22
N ASP A 372 24.92 4.18 40.73
CA ASP A 372 25.03 5.61 40.61
C ASP A 372 24.21 6.16 39.43
N LEU A 373 23.99 5.33 38.42
CA LEU A 373 23.30 5.64 37.19
C LEU A 373 21.81 5.35 37.22
N ILE A 374 21.44 4.24 37.88
CA ILE A 374 20.06 3.71 37.87
C ILE A 374 19.25 4.35 39.00
N ASN A 375 18.09 4.92 38.62
CA ASN A 375 17.12 5.46 39.56
C ASN A 375 15.76 4.81 39.34
N ALA A 376 15.23 4.14 40.36
CA ALA A 376 13.93 3.45 40.30
C ALA A 376 12.72 4.40 40.44
N LYS A 377 12.93 5.68 40.78
CA LYS A 377 11.83 6.64 40.99
C LYS A 377 10.89 6.79 39.79
N PRO A 378 11.35 6.85 38.53
CA PRO A 378 10.47 6.98 37.38
C PRO A 378 9.50 5.78 37.21
N VAL A 379 9.95 4.57 37.51
CA VAL A 379 9.11 3.37 37.51
C VAL A 379 8.08 3.42 38.63
N SER A 380 8.50 3.73 39.84
CA SER A 380 7.60 3.87 41.00
C SER A 380 6.56 4.97 40.75
N ALA A 381 6.95 6.08 40.16
CA ALA A 381 6.04 7.19 39.83
C ALA A 381 5.01 6.77 38.77
N ALA A 382 5.44 6.07 37.71
CA ALA A 382 4.54 5.60 36.67
C ALA A 382 3.48 4.62 37.23
N ILE A 383 3.87 3.69 38.08
CA ILE A 383 2.94 2.74 38.71
C ILE A 383 1.99 3.43 39.68
N LYS A 384 2.48 4.35 40.53
CA LYS A 384 1.65 5.13 41.44
C LYS A 384 0.64 6.00 40.71
N GLU A 385 1.03 6.65 39.63
CA GLU A 385 0.15 7.45 38.79
C GLU A 385 -0.93 6.58 38.14
N PHE A 386 -0.58 5.41 37.64
CA PHE A 386 -1.53 4.47 37.02
C PHE A 386 -2.60 4.02 38.01
N PHE A 387 -2.24 3.55 39.20
CA PHE A 387 -3.20 3.07 40.20
C PHE A 387 -3.92 4.22 40.91
N GLY A 388 -3.33 5.37 41.02
CA GLY A 388 -3.86 6.51 41.78
C GLY A 388 -4.72 7.49 41.00
N SER A 389 -4.34 7.84 39.77
CA SER A 389 -4.93 8.95 39.00
C SER A 389 -5.28 8.63 37.55
N SER A 390 -5.05 7.41 37.06
CA SER A 390 -5.45 7.03 35.71
C SER A 390 -6.96 6.99 35.56
N GLN A 391 -7.45 7.25 34.35
CA GLN A 391 -8.88 7.12 34.02
C GLN A 391 -9.44 5.71 34.22
N LEU A 392 -8.59 4.70 34.08
CA LEU A 392 -8.94 3.29 34.27
C LEU A 392 -8.95 2.87 35.73
N SER A 393 -8.38 3.66 36.63
CA SER A 393 -8.44 3.46 38.07
C SER A 393 -9.68 4.13 38.63
N GLN A 394 -10.64 3.36 39.08
CA GLN A 394 -11.95 3.84 39.56
C GLN A 394 -12.28 3.28 40.94
N PHE A 395 -13.14 3.95 41.67
CA PHE A 395 -13.70 3.38 42.90
C PHE A 395 -14.62 2.24 42.57
N MET A 396 -14.52 1.16 43.31
CA MET A 396 -15.44 0.03 43.18
C MET A 396 -16.80 0.40 43.76
N ASP A 397 -17.83 0.24 42.95
CA ASP A 397 -19.23 0.36 43.43
C ASP A 397 -19.63 -0.93 44.16
N GLN A 398 -20.07 -0.80 45.40
CA GLN A 398 -20.57 -1.91 46.22
C GLN A 398 -22.11 -1.97 46.19
N THR A 399 -22.72 -1.72 45.07
CA THR A 399 -24.16 -1.71 44.88
C THR A 399 -24.76 -3.07 44.55
N ASN A 400 -23.92 -4.06 44.27
CA ASN A 400 -24.34 -5.42 44.00
C ASN A 400 -24.45 -6.20 45.30
N PRO A 401 -25.65 -6.76 45.65
CA PRO A 401 -25.88 -7.52 46.89
C PRO A 401 -25.04 -8.81 46.93
#